data_4df411cfdf9d3118fba54038eaa48701
#
_entry.id   4df411cfdf9d3118fba54038eaa48701
#
_cell.length_a   1.000
_cell.length_b   1.000
_cell.length_c   1.000
_cell.angle_alpha   90.00
_cell.angle_beta   90.00
_cell.angle_gamma   90.00
#
_symmetry.space_group_name_H-M   'P 1'
#
loop_
_entity.id
_entity.type
_entity.pdbx_description
1 polymer ?
#
loop_
_entity_poly.entity_id
_entity_poly.type
_entity_poly.pdbx_seq_one_letter_code
_entity_poly.pdbx_strand_id
1 'polypeptide(L)'
;MLPLTKEQGIKMAAYEFSVDVKTQYLAEQSDPSQSNYVFTYTVTIKNTGTVAAQLISRHWVITNANNQVDEVRGLAVVGHQPLLKPGEQFGYTSGTQLATPMGSMTGEYFCVAEDGHRFEVKIPEFVLSLPRTLH
;
A
#
# COMPACT_ATOMS: atom_id res chain seq x y z
N MET A 1 30.51 9.70 28.50
CA MET A 1 29.83 8.79 27.57
C MET A 1 29.56 9.51 26.27
N LEU A 2 29.94 8.91 25.14
CA LEU A 2 29.68 9.49 23.85
C LEU A 2 28.19 9.33 23.52
N PRO A 3 27.57 10.33 22.88
CA PRO A 3 26.23 10.17 22.39
C PRO A 3 26.20 9.08 21.30
N LEU A 4 25.11 8.32 21.26
CA LEU A 4 24.95 7.32 20.22
C LEU A 4 24.78 8.00 18.87
N THR A 5 25.47 7.48 17.86
CA THR A 5 25.24 7.89 16.49
C THR A 5 23.91 7.30 16.02
N LYS A 6 23.42 7.76 14.89
CA LYS A 6 22.20 7.21 14.31
C LYS A 6 22.32 5.70 14.07
N GLU A 7 23.47 5.25 13.64
CA GLU A 7 23.74 3.83 13.40
C GLU A 7 23.86 3.02 14.68
N GLN A 8 24.25 3.65 15.78
CA GLN A 8 24.36 2.99 17.09
C GLN A 8 23.07 3.07 17.89
N GLY A 9 22.37 4.21 17.84
CA GLY A 9 21.13 4.44 18.58
C GLY A 9 19.89 4.01 17.85
N ILE A 10 19.88 4.17 16.51
CA ILE A 10 18.78 3.79 15.64
C ILE A 10 19.35 2.85 14.59
N LYS A 11 19.11 1.58 14.78
CA LYS A 11 19.60 0.59 13.83
C LYS A 11 18.82 0.72 12.52
N MET A 12 19.52 1.02 11.44
CA MET A 12 18.92 1.08 10.10
C MET A 12 18.58 -0.33 9.63
N ALA A 13 17.35 -0.52 9.20
CA ALA A 13 16.95 -1.77 8.60
C ALA A 13 17.61 -1.90 7.22
N ALA A 14 18.08 -3.11 6.89
CA ALA A 14 18.62 -3.36 5.56
C ALA A 14 17.49 -3.45 4.53
N TYR A 15 16.41 -4.13 4.87
CA TYR A 15 15.30 -4.46 3.97
C TYR A 15 14.03 -3.81 4.48
N GLU A 16 13.73 -2.63 3.97
CA GLU A 16 12.57 -1.88 4.44
C GLU A 16 12.05 -0.93 3.37
N PHE A 17 10.74 -0.98 3.15
CA PHE A 17 10.04 0.00 2.33
C PHE A 17 9.00 0.71 3.20
N SER A 18 8.84 2.01 3.02
CA SER A 18 7.69 2.72 3.58
C SER A 18 6.58 2.76 2.55
N VAL A 19 5.33 2.73 3.02
CA VAL A 19 4.15 2.76 2.15
C VAL A 19 3.23 3.86 2.63
N ASP A 20 2.89 4.78 1.73
CA ASP A 20 1.92 5.84 1.97
C ASP A 20 0.76 5.65 1.01
N VAL A 21 -0.48 5.80 1.50
CA VAL A 21 -1.68 5.59 0.68
C VAL A 21 -2.61 6.79 0.82
N LYS A 22 -3.09 7.29 -0.32
CA LYS A 22 -4.12 8.32 -0.40
C LYS A 22 -5.30 7.76 -1.15
N THR A 23 -6.50 7.95 -0.64
CA THR A 23 -7.73 7.42 -1.23
C THR A 23 -8.60 8.53 -1.77
N GLN A 24 -9.42 8.18 -2.76
CA GLN A 24 -10.39 9.09 -3.33
C GLN A 24 -11.64 8.33 -3.71
N TYR A 25 -12.80 8.87 -3.31
CA TYR A 25 -14.09 8.35 -3.77
C TYR A 25 -14.41 8.93 -5.15
N LEU A 26 -14.84 8.07 -6.08
CA LEU A 26 -15.21 8.49 -7.43
C LEU A 26 -16.74 8.46 -7.57
N ALA A 27 -17.39 9.58 -7.20
CA ALA A 27 -18.84 9.69 -7.24
C ALA A 27 -19.40 9.47 -8.66
N GLU A 28 -18.69 9.98 -9.67
CA GLU A 28 -19.13 9.87 -11.07
C GLU A 28 -19.14 8.44 -11.60
N GLN A 29 -18.31 7.56 -11.03
CA GLN A 29 -18.23 6.16 -11.43
C GLN A 29 -18.99 5.24 -10.49
N SER A 30 -19.57 5.80 -9.42
CA SER A 30 -20.29 5.05 -8.42
C SER A 30 -21.79 5.07 -8.71
N ASP A 31 -22.49 4.04 -8.23
CA ASP A 31 -23.95 3.97 -8.28
C ASP A 31 -24.45 3.44 -6.95
N PRO A 32 -24.71 4.33 -5.97
CA PRO A 32 -25.20 3.91 -4.64
C PRO A 32 -26.53 3.16 -4.71
N SER A 33 -27.38 3.44 -5.70
CA SER A 33 -28.66 2.72 -5.86
C SER A 33 -28.45 1.24 -6.19
N GLN A 34 -27.27 0.88 -6.73
CA GLN A 34 -26.88 -0.49 -7.04
C GLN A 34 -25.85 -1.02 -6.05
N SER A 35 -25.67 -0.33 -4.93
CA SER A 35 -24.64 -0.69 -3.92
C SER A 35 -23.26 -0.81 -4.55
N ASN A 36 -22.90 0.16 -5.40
CA ASN A 36 -21.64 0.19 -6.09
C ASN A 36 -20.89 1.48 -5.75
N TYR A 37 -19.84 1.37 -4.95
CA TYR A 37 -19.03 2.50 -4.50
C TYR A 37 -17.61 2.31 -5.02
N VAL A 38 -17.16 3.24 -5.87
CA VAL A 38 -15.86 3.14 -6.56
C VAL A 38 -14.88 4.09 -5.91
N PHE A 39 -13.70 3.57 -5.61
CA PHE A 39 -12.60 4.32 -5.00
C PHE A 39 -11.33 4.12 -5.81
N THR A 40 -10.47 5.13 -5.78
CA THR A 40 -9.06 4.95 -6.15
C THR A 40 -8.20 5.05 -4.92
N TYR A 41 -7.04 4.40 -4.99
CA TYR A 41 -6.01 4.54 -3.98
C TYR A 41 -4.68 4.77 -4.68
N THR A 42 -3.96 5.78 -4.22
CA THR A 42 -2.64 6.12 -4.74
C THR A 42 -1.62 5.73 -3.70
N VAL A 43 -0.71 4.87 -4.09
CA VAL A 43 0.32 4.31 -3.21
C VAL A 43 1.66 4.88 -3.59
N THR A 44 2.41 5.36 -2.60
CA THR A 44 3.81 5.75 -2.77
C THR A 44 4.66 4.81 -1.92
N ILE A 45 5.57 4.12 -2.59
CA ILE A 45 6.46 3.14 -1.98
C ILE A 45 7.87 3.70 -2.05
N LYS A 46 8.56 3.78 -0.91
CA LYS A 46 9.92 4.30 -0.85
C LYS A 46 10.82 3.27 -0.17
N ASN A 47 11.99 3.05 -0.76
CA ASN A 47 13.00 2.21 -0.12
C ASN A 47 13.67 3.01 1.00
N THR A 48 13.35 2.66 2.23
CA THR A 48 13.91 3.26 3.45
C THR A 48 15.00 2.39 4.06
N GLY A 49 15.31 1.28 3.41
CA GLY A 49 16.38 0.38 3.80
C GLY A 49 17.74 0.81 3.24
N THR A 50 18.72 -0.06 3.42
CA THR A 50 20.10 0.18 2.97
C THR A 50 20.48 -0.67 1.76
N VAL A 51 19.61 -1.56 1.31
CA VAL A 51 19.87 -2.48 0.19
C VAL A 51 18.79 -2.27 -0.86
N ALA A 52 19.20 -2.21 -2.14
CA ALA A 52 18.25 -2.13 -3.25
C ALA A 52 17.37 -3.38 -3.29
N ALA A 53 16.10 -3.21 -3.62
CA ALA A 53 15.15 -4.32 -3.66
C ALA A 53 14.09 -4.09 -4.71
N GLN A 54 13.54 -5.19 -5.21
CA GLN A 54 12.51 -5.18 -6.23
C GLN A 54 11.19 -5.68 -5.65
N LEU A 55 10.13 -4.94 -5.91
CA LEU A 55 8.77 -5.36 -5.59
C LEU A 55 8.31 -6.37 -6.65
N ILE A 56 7.92 -7.56 -6.23
CA ILE A 56 7.59 -8.66 -7.13
C ILE A 56 6.09 -8.86 -7.25
N SER A 57 5.38 -8.89 -6.11
CA SER A 57 3.96 -9.22 -6.11
C SER A 57 3.22 -8.51 -4.98
N ARG A 58 1.89 -8.52 -5.08
CA ARG A 58 1.01 -7.87 -4.13
C ARG A 58 -0.05 -8.83 -3.61
N HIS A 59 -0.47 -8.59 -2.39
CA HIS A 59 -1.61 -9.26 -1.79
C HIS A 59 -2.45 -8.19 -1.08
N TRP A 60 -3.73 -8.11 -1.42
CA TRP A 60 -4.68 -7.18 -0.82
C TRP A 60 -5.79 -7.94 -0.11
N VAL A 61 -6.19 -7.42 1.04
CA VAL A 61 -7.36 -7.87 1.78
C VAL A 61 -8.30 -6.67 1.90
N ILE A 62 -9.47 -6.79 1.32
CA ILE A 62 -10.46 -5.70 1.23
C ILE A 62 -11.68 -6.10 2.03
N THR A 63 -12.05 -5.31 3.03
CA THR A 63 -13.18 -5.61 3.91
C THR A 63 -14.22 -4.49 3.79
N ASN A 64 -15.48 -4.84 3.52
CA ASN A 64 -16.55 -3.85 3.48
C ASN A 64 -17.24 -3.71 4.85
N ALA A 65 -18.23 -2.80 4.95
CA ALA A 65 -18.92 -2.53 6.22
C ALA A 65 -19.76 -3.71 6.73
N ASN A 66 -20.04 -4.68 5.88
CA ASN A 66 -20.74 -5.90 6.25
C ASN A 66 -19.80 -7.04 6.62
N ASN A 67 -18.51 -6.73 6.81
CA ASN A 67 -17.45 -7.70 7.11
C ASN A 67 -17.26 -8.76 6.04
N GLN A 68 -17.67 -8.49 4.82
CA GLN A 68 -17.34 -9.33 3.68
C GLN A 68 -15.90 -9.02 3.27
N VAL A 69 -15.13 -10.06 3.00
CA VAL A 69 -13.70 -9.96 2.72
C VAL A 69 -13.41 -10.49 1.33
N ASP A 70 -12.71 -9.67 0.54
CA ASP A 70 -12.15 -10.07 -0.74
C ASP A 70 -10.64 -10.05 -0.65
N GLU A 71 -10.00 -11.02 -1.27
CA GLU A 71 -8.55 -11.06 -1.38
C GLU A 71 -8.13 -11.01 -2.84
N VAL A 72 -7.09 -10.21 -3.11
CA VAL A 72 -6.51 -10.09 -4.45
C VAL A 72 -5.02 -10.38 -4.37
N ARG A 73 -4.56 -11.33 -5.17
CA ARG A 73 -3.15 -11.67 -5.27
C ARG A 73 -2.72 -11.54 -6.73
N GLY A 74 -1.54 -11.02 -6.95
CA GLY A 74 -1.04 -10.92 -8.31
C GLY A 74 0.41 -10.44 -8.36
N LEU A 75 1.03 -10.67 -9.51
CA LEU A 75 2.36 -10.15 -9.80
C LEU A 75 2.28 -8.67 -10.11
N ALA A 76 3.33 -7.94 -9.74
CA ALA A 76 3.50 -6.53 -10.10
C ALA A 76 2.49 -5.60 -9.42
N VAL A 77 2.65 -4.32 -9.65
CA VAL A 77 1.71 -3.26 -9.29
C VAL A 77 1.46 -2.44 -10.54
N VAL A 78 0.21 -2.50 -11.06
CA VAL A 78 -0.18 -1.85 -12.32
C VAL A 78 0.82 -2.16 -13.45
N GLY A 79 1.23 -3.43 -13.55
CA GLY A 79 2.15 -3.90 -14.58
C GLY A 79 3.63 -3.62 -14.32
N HIS A 80 3.99 -3.07 -13.16
CA HIS A 80 5.36 -2.71 -12.82
C HIS A 80 5.90 -3.53 -11.65
N GLN A 81 7.17 -3.93 -11.76
CA GLN A 81 7.92 -4.55 -10.67
C GLN A 81 9.13 -3.65 -10.38
N PRO A 82 8.91 -2.52 -9.70
CA PRO A 82 9.96 -1.52 -9.57
C PRO A 82 11.14 -2.03 -8.73
N LEU A 83 12.33 -1.79 -9.23
CA LEU A 83 13.58 -1.97 -8.48
C LEU A 83 13.94 -0.63 -7.88
N LEU A 84 13.95 -0.55 -6.56
CA LEU A 84 14.20 0.68 -5.84
C LEU A 84 15.52 0.61 -5.09
N LYS A 85 16.41 1.55 -5.38
CA LYS A 85 17.62 1.76 -4.60
C LYS A 85 17.27 2.50 -3.32
N PRO A 86 18.11 2.45 -2.28
CA PRO A 86 17.88 3.22 -1.07
C PRO A 86 17.53 4.68 -1.37
N GLY A 87 16.43 5.17 -0.84
CA GLY A 87 15.93 6.53 -1.06
C GLY A 87 15.05 6.72 -2.29
N GLU A 88 15.01 5.76 -3.21
CA GLU A 88 14.13 5.86 -4.38
C GLU A 88 12.70 5.49 -4.04
N GLN A 89 11.76 6.05 -4.81
CA GLN A 89 10.35 5.78 -4.60
C GLN A 89 9.64 5.52 -5.92
N PHE A 90 8.49 4.84 -5.81
CA PHE A 90 7.61 4.54 -6.92
C PHE A 90 6.17 4.78 -6.49
N GLY A 91 5.40 5.47 -7.33
CA GLY A 91 3.99 5.73 -7.07
C GLY A 91 3.10 5.11 -8.13
N TYR A 92 1.93 4.65 -7.72
CA TYR A 92 0.92 4.16 -8.65
C TYR A 92 -0.47 4.40 -8.09
N THR A 93 -1.46 4.43 -8.98
CA THR A 93 -2.86 4.55 -8.62
C THR A 93 -3.62 3.36 -9.17
N SER A 94 -4.48 2.79 -8.36
CA SER A 94 -5.37 1.70 -8.76
C SER A 94 -6.76 1.95 -8.19
N GLY A 95 -7.71 1.10 -8.55
CA GLY A 95 -9.10 1.26 -8.13
C GLY A 95 -9.66 0.02 -7.49
N THR A 96 -10.74 0.21 -6.74
CA THR A 96 -11.49 -0.86 -6.14
C THR A 96 -12.97 -0.47 -6.05
N GLN A 97 -13.84 -1.46 -5.91
CA GLN A 97 -15.26 -1.27 -5.74
C GLN A 97 -15.72 -1.94 -4.45
N LEU A 98 -16.58 -1.25 -3.71
CA LEU A 98 -17.20 -1.80 -2.51
C LEU A 98 -18.70 -1.86 -2.70
N ALA A 99 -19.34 -2.85 -2.06
CA ALA A 99 -20.79 -2.94 -1.98
C ALA A 99 -21.37 -2.03 -0.90
N THR A 100 -20.54 -1.40 -0.10
CA THR A 100 -20.93 -0.51 1.00
C THR A 100 -20.18 0.81 0.89
N PRO A 101 -20.70 1.91 1.49
CA PRO A 101 -20.06 3.22 1.39
C PRO A 101 -18.76 3.35 2.17
N MET A 102 -18.45 2.37 3.00
CA MET A 102 -17.22 2.37 3.79
C MET A 102 -16.60 0.99 3.80
N GLY A 103 -15.29 0.93 3.85
CA GLY A 103 -14.54 -0.30 4.00
C GLY A 103 -13.09 -0.01 4.33
N SER A 104 -12.28 -1.03 4.34
CA SER A 104 -10.85 -0.91 4.61
C SER A 104 -10.04 -1.84 3.71
N MET A 105 -8.79 -1.49 3.52
CA MET A 105 -7.83 -2.32 2.79
C MET A 105 -6.57 -2.45 3.62
N THR A 106 -5.98 -3.63 3.57
CA THR A 106 -4.64 -3.90 4.09
C THR A 106 -4.00 -4.95 3.20
N GLY A 107 -2.75 -5.21 3.41
CA GLY A 107 -2.06 -6.23 2.61
C GLY A 107 -0.56 -6.20 2.80
N GLU A 108 0.13 -6.78 1.83
CA GLU A 108 1.58 -6.76 1.80
C GLU A 108 2.10 -6.85 0.38
N TYR A 109 3.34 -6.40 0.21
CA TYR A 109 4.11 -6.63 -1.01
C TYR A 109 5.20 -7.66 -0.72
N PHE A 110 5.42 -8.56 -1.67
CA PHE A 110 6.55 -9.46 -1.63
C PHE A 110 7.70 -8.84 -2.42
N CYS A 111 8.88 -8.77 -1.80
CA CYS A 111 10.06 -8.12 -2.37
C CYS A 111 11.27 -9.03 -2.32
N VAL A 112 12.19 -8.80 -3.24
CA VAL A 112 13.49 -9.50 -3.28
C VAL A 112 14.59 -8.44 -3.39
N ALA A 113 15.49 -8.46 -2.43
CA ALA A 113 16.65 -7.57 -2.43
C ALA A 113 17.71 -8.04 -3.43
N GLU A 114 18.61 -7.12 -3.82
CA GLU A 114 19.66 -7.44 -4.80
C GLU A 114 20.63 -8.53 -4.32
N ASP A 115 20.73 -8.73 -3.00
CA ASP A 115 21.52 -9.81 -2.41
C ASP A 115 20.77 -11.14 -2.32
N GLY A 116 19.54 -11.19 -2.85
CA GLY A 116 18.70 -12.39 -2.86
C GLY A 116 17.79 -12.54 -1.64
N HIS A 117 17.89 -11.64 -0.66
CA HIS A 117 17.05 -11.71 0.53
C HIS A 117 15.57 -11.43 0.17
N ARG A 118 14.70 -12.31 0.62
CA ARG A 118 13.24 -12.18 0.40
C ARG A 118 12.59 -11.59 1.64
N PHE A 119 11.69 -10.64 1.44
CA PHE A 119 10.98 -10.02 2.57
C PHE A 119 9.61 -9.52 2.14
N GLU A 120 8.76 -9.34 3.13
CA GLU A 120 7.43 -8.77 2.92
C GLU A 120 7.39 -7.36 3.49
N VAL A 121 6.65 -6.49 2.81
CA VAL A 121 6.39 -5.13 3.24
C VAL A 121 4.92 -5.01 3.59
N LYS A 122 4.63 -4.79 4.86
CA LYS A 122 3.26 -4.60 5.31
C LYS A 122 2.71 -3.27 4.84
N ILE A 123 1.47 -3.28 4.35
CA ILE A 123 0.74 -2.07 4.00
C ILE A 123 -0.18 -1.77 5.20
N PRO A 124 0.03 -0.63 5.90
CA PRO A 124 -0.86 -0.29 7.01
C PRO A 124 -2.30 -0.22 6.53
N GLU A 125 -3.23 -0.68 7.36
CA GLU A 125 -4.64 -0.63 7.03
C GLU A 125 -5.08 0.82 6.79
N PHE A 126 -5.84 1.02 5.73
CA PHE A 126 -6.41 2.33 5.42
C PHE A 126 -7.90 2.21 5.14
N VAL A 127 -8.62 3.30 5.37
CA VAL A 127 -10.07 3.34 5.25
C VAL A 127 -10.48 3.92 3.90
N LEU A 128 -11.48 3.29 3.28
CA LEU A 128 -12.17 3.80 2.11
C LEU A 128 -13.51 4.32 2.61
N SER A 129 -13.79 5.61 2.39
CA SER A 129 -15.05 6.21 2.84
C SER A 129 -15.44 7.38 1.96
N LEU A 130 -16.74 7.67 1.94
CA LEU A 130 -17.25 8.84 1.25
C LEU A 130 -16.72 10.12 1.89
N PRO A 131 -16.59 11.21 1.10
CA PRO A 131 -16.19 12.49 1.66
C PRO A 131 -17.19 12.94 2.73
N ARG A 132 -16.64 13.57 3.77
CA ARG A 132 -17.46 14.12 4.83
C ARG A 132 -18.23 15.34 4.29
N THR A 133 -19.54 15.35 4.49
CA THR A 133 -20.36 16.51 4.16
C THR A 133 -20.38 17.46 5.34
N LEU A 134 -20.03 18.70 5.10
CA LEU A 134 -20.09 19.76 6.11
C LEU A 134 -21.41 20.53 5.95
N HIS A 135 -22.07 20.75 7.05
CA HIS A 135 -23.33 21.50 7.08
C HIS A 135 -23.17 22.80 7.85
#